data_4c8ef85508d3f0e0d2b27a5855dde14d
#
_entry.id   4c8ef85508d3f0e0d2b27a5855dde14d
#
_cell.length_a   1.000
_cell.length_b   1.000
_cell.length_c   1.000
_cell.angle_alpha   90.00
_cell.angle_beta   90.00
_cell.angle_gamma   90.00
#
_symmetry.space_group_name_H-M   'P 1'
#
loop_
_entity.id
_entity.type
_entity.pdbx_description
1 polymer ?
#
loop_
_entity_poly.entity_id
_entity_poly.type
_entity_poly.pdbx_seq_one_letter_code
_entity_poly.pdbx_strand_id
1 'polypeptide(L)'
;MSSSQELFDIYSWSHITHGILFYHFFSYFKFPIQQIIILSIVSEIIWEYIENTDYIIEKYRSHNFRNYKGDSYINIFGDILFSIIGIYLSYSSKSFSIFIMILLEIILTK
;
A
#
# COMPACT_ATOMS: atom_id res chain seq x y z
N MET A 1 -3.06 -8.10 8.69
CA MET A 1 -3.36 -6.70 9.02
C MET A 1 -4.26 -6.59 10.22
N SER A 2 -4.17 -5.53 10.95
CA SER A 2 -5.02 -5.22 12.09
C SER A 2 -5.65 -3.86 11.88
N SER A 3 -6.79 -3.61 12.54
CA SER A 3 -7.35 -2.28 12.51
C SER A 3 -6.45 -1.34 13.32
N SER A 4 -6.36 -0.09 12.88
CA SER A 4 -5.50 0.88 13.51
C SER A 4 -6.19 2.23 13.55
N GLN A 5 -6.02 2.93 14.69
CA GLN A 5 -6.48 4.29 14.86
C GLN A 5 -5.32 5.28 14.77
N GLU A 6 -4.11 4.80 14.53
CA GLU A 6 -2.91 5.62 14.46
C GLU A 6 -2.61 5.97 13.01
N LEU A 7 -1.89 7.08 12.81
CA LEU A 7 -1.47 7.49 11.47
C LEU A 7 -0.60 6.42 10.82
N PHE A 8 0.35 5.85 11.57
CA PHE A 8 1.22 4.80 11.09
C PHE A 8 1.21 3.63 12.07
N ASP A 9 1.22 2.41 11.53
CA ASP A 9 1.44 1.21 12.32
C ASP A 9 2.47 0.33 11.60
N ILE A 10 2.73 -0.88 12.14
CA ILE A 10 3.73 -1.75 11.54
C ILE A 10 3.37 -2.14 10.11
N TYR A 11 2.09 -2.21 9.79
CA TYR A 11 1.65 -2.62 8.46
C TYR A 11 1.61 -1.47 7.46
N SER A 12 1.76 -0.22 7.94
CA SER A 12 1.86 0.93 7.04
C SER A 12 3.06 0.80 6.11
N TRP A 13 4.14 0.18 6.58
CA TRP A 13 5.33 -0.02 5.77
C TRP A 13 5.06 -0.86 4.52
N SER A 14 4.07 -1.75 4.56
CA SER A 14 3.74 -2.57 3.39
C SER A 14 3.15 -1.73 2.26
N HIS A 15 2.65 -0.54 2.54
CA HIS A 15 2.09 0.33 1.52
C HIS A 15 3.17 0.99 0.66
N ILE A 16 4.41 1.02 1.14
CA ILE A 16 5.54 1.38 0.28
C ILE A 16 5.64 0.36 -0.87
N THR A 17 5.49 -0.92 -0.55
CA THR A 17 5.46 -1.98 -1.56
C THR A 17 4.33 -1.77 -2.57
N HIS A 18 3.14 -1.37 -2.10
CA HIS A 18 2.02 -1.08 -3.00
C HIS A 18 2.39 0.01 -4.00
N GLY A 19 2.99 1.10 -3.53
CA GLY A 19 3.40 2.17 -4.42
C GLY A 19 4.41 1.72 -5.45
N ILE A 20 5.37 0.90 -5.03
CA ILE A 20 6.38 0.37 -5.94
C ILE A 20 5.74 -0.53 -6.99
N LEU A 21 4.85 -1.43 -6.57
CA LEU A 21 4.19 -2.35 -7.48
C LEU A 21 3.31 -1.62 -8.48
N PHE A 22 2.50 -0.66 -8.01
CA PHE A 22 1.65 0.10 -8.91
C PHE A 22 2.48 0.90 -9.91
N TYR A 23 3.54 1.54 -9.45
CA TYR A 23 4.40 2.30 -10.33
C TYR A 23 4.97 1.43 -11.45
N HIS A 24 5.55 0.29 -11.09
CA HIS A 24 6.17 -0.59 -12.09
C HIS A 24 5.13 -1.23 -13.00
N PHE A 25 3.96 -1.54 -12.48
CA PHE A 25 2.87 -2.07 -13.29
C PHE A 25 2.50 -1.10 -14.42
N PHE A 26 2.24 0.16 -14.08
CA PHE A 26 1.85 1.14 -15.08
C PHE A 26 3.02 1.53 -15.98
N SER A 27 4.23 1.52 -15.45
CA SER A 27 5.42 1.77 -16.24
C SER A 27 5.63 0.69 -17.30
N TYR A 28 5.30 -0.56 -16.96
CA TYR A 28 5.41 -1.67 -17.91
C TYR A 28 4.56 -1.41 -19.16
N PHE A 29 3.40 -0.81 -18.99
CA PHE A 29 2.51 -0.49 -20.10
C PHE A 29 2.86 0.83 -20.78
N LYS A 30 3.98 1.43 -20.41
CA LYS A 30 4.54 2.62 -21.06
C LYS A 30 3.66 3.86 -20.98
N PHE A 31 2.89 4.01 -19.91
CA PHE A 31 2.18 5.26 -19.66
C PHE A 31 3.16 6.40 -19.42
N PRO A 32 2.81 7.65 -19.79
CA PRO A 32 3.63 8.80 -19.43
C PRO A 32 3.77 8.94 -17.91
N ILE A 33 4.89 9.52 -17.46
CA ILE A 33 5.21 9.59 -16.03
C ILE A 33 4.10 10.21 -15.20
N GLN A 34 3.48 11.28 -15.68
CA GLN A 34 2.40 11.92 -14.93
C GLN A 34 1.22 10.98 -14.74
N GLN A 35 0.88 10.20 -15.77
CA GLN A 35 -0.19 9.22 -15.67
C GLN A 35 0.19 8.06 -14.76
N ILE A 36 1.44 7.63 -14.78
CA ILE A 36 1.90 6.56 -13.88
C ILE A 36 1.69 6.99 -12.43
N ILE A 37 2.08 8.20 -12.09
CA ILE A 37 1.95 8.70 -10.72
C ILE A 37 0.48 8.79 -10.33
N ILE A 38 -0.35 9.39 -11.16
CA ILE A 38 -1.78 9.56 -10.87
C ILE A 38 -2.47 8.19 -10.75
N LEU A 39 -2.22 7.29 -11.70
CA LEU A 39 -2.84 5.97 -11.69
C LEU A 39 -2.41 5.15 -10.47
N SER A 40 -1.15 5.28 -10.07
CA SER A 40 -0.66 4.58 -8.89
C SER A 40 -1.34 5.08 -7.63
N ILE A 41 -1.49 6.39 -7.47
CA ILE A 41 -2.16 6.97 -6.30
C ILE A 41 -3.64 6.58 -6.28
N VAL A 42 -4.31 6.67 -7.43
CA VAL A 42 -5.73 6.29 -7.54
C VAL A 42 -5.90 4.79 -7.21
N SER A 43 -4.98 3.95 -7.68
CA SER A 43 -5.04 2.52 -7.38
C SER A 43 -4.95 2.26 -5.88
N GLU A 44 -4.09 2.98 -5.16
CA GLU A 44 -3.99 2.83 -3.71
C GLU A 44 -5.25 3.31 -3.01
N ILE A 45 -5.83 4.42 -3.47
CA ILE A 45 -7.09 4.91 -2.91
C ILE A 45 -8.20 3.88 -3.10
N ILE A 46 -8.28 3.29 -4.29
CA ILE A 46 -9.27 2.24 -4.57
C ILE A 46 -9.02 1.03 -3.68
N TRP A 47 -7.76 0.64 -3.50
CA TRP A 47 -7.40 -0.48 -2.62
C TRP A 47 -7.85 -0.24 -1.19
N GLU A 48 -7.61 0.98 -0.68
CA GLU A 48 -8.04 1.33 0.67
C GLU A 48 -9.57 1.26 0.81
N TYR A 49 -10.28 1.70 -0.20
CA TYR A 49 -11.74 1.60 -0.20
C TYR A 49 -12.17 0.14 -0.13
N ILE A 50 -11.60 -0.71 -0.98
CA ILE A 50 -11.96 -2.13 -1.04
C ILE A 50 -11.62 -2.82 0.29
N GLU A 51 -10.44 -2.56 0.84
CA GLU A 51 -9.99 -3.21 2.07
C GLU A 51 -10.88 -2.86 3.26
N ASN A 52 -11.50 -1.70 3.24
CA ASN A 52 -12.34 -1.24 4.34
C ASN A 52 -13.83 -1.47 4.08
N THR A 53 -14.19 -2.27 3.06
CA THR A 53 -15.58 -2.68 2.87
C THR A 53 -15.94 -3.74 3.92
N ASP A 54 -17.22 -3.84 4.22
CA ASP A 54 -17.71 -4.82 5.18
C ASP A 54 -17.31 -6.25 4.78
N TYR A 55 -17.35 -6.56 3.50
CA TYR A 55 -16.99 -7.88 3.00
C TYR A 55 -15.56 -8.25 3.37
N ILE A 56 -14.62 -7.34 3.12
CA ILE A 56 -13.20 -7.62 3.39
C ILE A 56 -12.93 -7.63 4.89
N ILE A 57 -13.55 -6.74 5.66
CA ILE A 57 -13.40 -6.71 7.11
C ILE A 57 -13.86 -8.04 7.71
N GLU A 58 -15.01 -8.55 7.27
CA GLU A 58 -15.50 -9.85 7.75
C GLU A 58 -14.55 -10.97 7.36
N LYS A 59 -13.97 -10.92 6.17
CA LYS A 59 -13.02 -11.92 5.72
C LYS A 59 -11.77 -11.94 6.60
N TYR A 60 -11.25 -10.78 6.97
CA TYR A 60 -10.10 -10.71 7.88
C TYR A 60 -10.44 -11.28 9.25
N ARG A 61 -11.63 -10.99 9.78
CA ARG A 61 -12.06 -11.52 11.07
C ARG A 61 -12.12 -13.04 11.06
N SER A 62 -12.53 -13.64 9.96
CA SER A 62 -12.63 -15.10 9.84
C SER A 62 -11.26 -15.77 9.72
N HIS A 63 -10.20 -15.00 9.44
CA HIS A 63 -8.84 -15.50 9.24
C HIS A 63 -7.88 -14.99 10.32
N ASN A 64 -8.29 -15.06 11.59
CA ASN A 64 -7.45 -14.71 12.75
C ASN A 64 -7.31 -13.22 13.06
N PHE A 65 -8.04 -12.37 12.38
CA PHE A 65 -8.01 -10.92 12.66
C PHE A 65 -9.32 -10.50 13.34
N ARG A 66 -9.65 -11.19 14.45
CA ARG A 66 -10.98 -11.07 15.09
C ARG A 66 -11.36 -9.65 15.48
N ASN A 67 -10.39 -8.83 15.80
CA ASN A 67 -10.66 -7.46 16.23
C ASN A 67 -10.53 -6.45 15.11
N TYR A 68 -10.39 -6.93 13.87
CA TYR A 68 -10.23 -6.03 12.75
C TYR A 68 -11.56 -5.28 12.49
N LYS A 69 -11.49 -3.98 12.48
CA LYS A 69 -12.65 -3.09 12.28
C LYS A 69 -12.47 -2.17 11.07
N GLY A 70 -11.42 -2.40 10.29
CA GLY A 70 -11.02 -1.47 9.25
C GLY A 70 -10.09 -0.41 9.83
N ASP A 71 -9.51 0.39 8.97
CA ASP A 71 -8.58 1.42 9.37
C ASP A 71 -9.32 2.74 9.63
N SER A 72 -8.81 3.55 10.54
CA SER A 72 -9.31 4.91 10.73
C SER A 72 -8.95 5.77 9.51
N TYR A 73 -9.61 6.91 9.35
CA TYR A 73 -9.27 7.83 8.26
C TYR A 73 -7.82 8.31 8.36
N ILE A 74 -7.33 8.50 9.59
CA ILE A 74 -5.94 8.91 9.80
C ILE A 74 -4.98 7.82 9.34
N ASN A 75 -5.29 6.56 9.65
CA ASN A 75 -4.45 5.45 9.22
C ASN A 75 -4.47 5.29 7.69
N ILE A 76 -5.65 5.42 7.08
CA ILE A 76 -5.78 5.36 5.61
C ILE A 76 -4.91 6.45 4.97
N PHE A 77 -4.94 7.65 5.54
CA PHE A 77 -4.10 8.74 5.04
C PHE A 77 -2.62 8.38 5.13
N GLY A 78 -2.20 7.79 6.25
CA GLY A 78 -0.82 7.32 6.42
C GLY A 78 -0.43 6.26 5.40
N ASP A 79 -1.34 5.33 5.12
CA ASP A 79 -1.10 4.28 4.12
C ASP A 79 -0.88 4.88 2.74
N ILE A 80 -1.68 5.87 2.39
CA ILE A 80 -1.53 6.57 1.11
C ILE A 80 -0.18 7.31 1.06
N LEU A 81 0.22 7.95 2.16
CA LEU A 81 1.52 8.63 2.22
C LEU A 81 2.68 7.65 2.00
N PHE A 82 2.63 6.48 2.63
CA PHE A 82 3.68 5.48 2.42
C PHE A 82 3.68 4.95 0.99
N SER A 83 2.50 4.81 0.39
CA SER A 83 2.41 4.43 -1.02
C SER A 83 3.09 5.48 -1.90
N ILE A 84 2.90 6.76 -1.60
CA ILE A 84 3.56 7.84 -2.33
C ILE A 84 5.08 7.75 -2.18
N ILE A 85 5.57 7.39 -1.01
CA ILE A 85 7.00 7.15 -0.81
C ILE A 85 7.50 6.06 -1.76
N GLY A 86 6.75 4.97 -1.88
CA GLY A 86 7.10 3.89 -2.81
C GLY A 86 7.13 4.35 -4.25
N ILE A 87 6.16 5.18 -4.65
CA ILE A 87 6.12 5.75 -5.99
C ILE A 87 7.36 6.62 -6.23
N TYR A 88 7.70 7.44 -5.26
CA TYR A 88 8.88 8.31 -5.38
C TYR A 88 10.17 7.50 -5.50
N LEU A 89 10.33 6.46 -4.68
CA LEU A 89 11.50 5.59 -4.76
C LEU A 89 11.62 4.95 -6.14
N SER A 90 10.50 4.49 -6.69
CA SER A 90 10.47 3.87 -8.01
C SER A 90 10.83 4.85 -9.10
N TYR A 91 10.35 6.09 -8.98
CA TYR A 91 10.68 7.14 -9.93
C TYR A 91 12.18 7.48 -9.87
N SER A 92 12.75 7.52 -8.66
CA SER A 92 14.15 7.90 -8.47
C SER A 92 15.11 6.79 -8.92
N SER A 93 14.81 5.53 -8.62
CA SER A 93 15.66 4.41 -8.98
C SER A 93 14.88 3.10 -8.98
N LYS A 94 14.76 2.51 -10.17
CA LYS A 94 14.06 1.23 -10.32
C LYS A 94 14.71 0.14 -9.47
N SER A 95 16.03 0.02 -9.56
CA SER A 95 16.75 -1.05 -8.86
C SER A 95 16.65 -0.90 -7.36
N PHE A 96 16.79 0.32 -6.84
CA PHE A 96 16.71 0.56 -5.42
C PHE A 96 15.31 0.29 -4.89
N SER A 97 14.28 0.68 -5.64
CA SER A 97 12.91 0.44 -5.22
C SER A 97 12.60 -1.05 -5.13
N ILE A 98 13.06 -1.84 -6.09
CA ILE A 98 12.87 -3.29 -6.05
C ILE A 98 13.59 -3.90 -4.86
N PHE A 99 14.80 -3.43 -4.56
CA PHE A 99 15.55 -3.88 -3.39
C PHE A 99 14.76 -3.60 -2.10
N ILE A 100 14.24 -2.40 -1.96
CA ILE A 100 13.45 -2.01 -0.78
C ILE A 100 12.19 -2.86 -0.67
N MET A 101 11.51 -3.11 -1.79
CA MET A 101 10.32 -3.93 -1.79
C MET A 101 10.60 -5.35 -1.29
N ILE A 102 11.66 -5.95 -1.79
CA ILE A 102 12.06 -7.31 -1.37
C ILE A 102 12.41 -7.32 0.11
N LEU A 103 13.16 -6.32 0.57
CA LEU A 103 13.58 -6.23 1.96
C LEU A 103 12.37 -6.09 2.88
N LEU A 104 11.42 -5.23 2.54
CA LEU A 104 10.21 -5.04 3.35
C LEU A 104 9.37 -6.32 3.40
N GLU A 105 9.23 -7.02 2.29
CA GLU A 105 8.48 -8.27 2.28
C GLU A 105 9.12 -9.30 3.20
N ILE A 106 10.44 -9.41 3.19
CA ILE A 106 11.15 -10.34 4.07
C ILE A 106 10.92 -9.98 5.54
N ILE A 107 11.00 -8.69 5.87
CA ILE A 107 10.85 -8.23 7.25
C ILE A 107 9.42 -8.39 7.74
N LEU A 108 8.44 -8.03 6.90
CA LEU A 108 7.04 -7.96 7.34
C LEU A 108 6.32 -9.30 7.29
N THR A 109 6.88 -10.29 6.62
CA THR A 109 6.24 -11.61 6.54
C THR A 109 6.76 -12.60 7.58
N LYS A 110 7.61 -12.17 8.49
CA LYS A 110 8.13 -13.05 9.55
C LYS A 110 7.24 -13.10 10.76
#